data_29963de9e689f1ffb938c7ed46ea6f65
#
_entry.id   29963de9e689f1ffb938c7ed46ea6f65
#
_cell.length_a   1.000
_cell.length_b   1.000
_cell.length_c   1.000
_cell.angle_alpha   90.00
_cell.angle_beta   90.00
_cell.angle_gamma   90.00
#
_symmetry.space_group_name_H-M   'P 1'
#
loop_
_entity.id
_entity.type
_entity.pdbx_description
1 polymer ?
#
loop_
_entity_poly.entity_id
_entity_poly.type
_entity_poly.pdbx_seq_one_letter_code
_entity_poly.pdbx_strand_id
1 'polypeptide(L)'
;MKQRKTNVALVTAAIFIGTFMTAIEGTIVSTAMPTIIGSLHGVHLMNWVFSIFLLTNAMATPIYGKLSDKIGRKPVFLIGLTIFVIGSLLSGLSQSMEMLIIFRAIQGIGAGAIMPVTFTIIADIYPFEKRAKNARF
;
A
#
# COMPACT_ATOMS: atom_id res chain seq x y z
N MET A 1 -9.82 -1.16 31.94
CA MET A 1 -9.58 -1.08 30.49
C MET A 1 -10.51 -2.04 29.77
N LYS A 2 -11.46 -1.52 29.03
CA LYS A 2 -12.28 -2.35 28.14
C LYS A 2 -11.39 -2.84 27.00
N GLN A 3 -11.03 -4.11 27.02
CA GLN A 3 -10.43 -4.74 25.87
C GLN A 3 -11.43 -4.65 24.71
N ARG A 4 -11.14 -3.82 23.72
CA ARG A 4 -11.92 -3.80 22.49
C ARG A 4 -11.76 -5.15 21.82
N LYS A 5 -12.85 -5.91 21.76
CA LYS A 5 -12.86 -7.14 20.96
C LYS A 5 -12.56 -6.73 19.51
N THR A 6 -11.45 -7.20 18.99
CA THR A 6 -11.09 -6.98 17.59
C THR A 6 -12.16 -7.67 16.72
N ASN A 7 -12.83 -6.89 15.89
CA ASN A 7 -13.77 -7.46 14.93
C ASN A 7 -12.95 -8.05 13.78
N VAL A 8 -12.74 -9.36 13.82
CA VAL A 8 -11.93 -10.09 12.83
C VAL A 8 -12.49 -9.90 11.42
N ALA A 9 -13.81 -9.88 11.26
CA ALA A 9 -14.43 -9.68 9.95
C ALA A 9 -14.11 -8.30 9.38
N LEU A 10 -14.18 -7.25 10.21
CA LEU A 10 -13.87 -5.89 9.79
C LEU A 10 -12.39 -5.73 9.42
N VAL A 11 -11.51 -6.28 10.24
CA VAL A 11 -10.06 -6.24 9.98
C VAL A 11 -9.72 -7.00 8.70
N THR A 12 -10.30 -8.18 8.51
CA THR A 12 -10.10 -8.98 7.30
C THR A 12 -10.57 -8.22 6.05
N ALA A 13 -11.72 -7.55 6.14
CA ALA A 13 -12.23 -6.74 5.04
C ALA A 13 -11.29 -5.57 4.71
N ALA A 14 -10.78 -4.88 5.73
CA ALA A 14 -9.83 -3.77 5.55
C ALA A 14 -8.53 -4.24 4.88
N ILE A 15 -7.98 -5.37 5.32
CA ILE A 15 -6.79 -5.99 4.75
C ILE A 15 -7.04 -6.35 3.28
N PHE A 16 -8.18 -6.95 2.99
CA PHE A 16 -8.57 -7.33 1.63
C PHE A 16 -8.63 -6.13 0.70
N ILE A 17 -9.28 -5.06 1.16
CA ILE A 17 -9.40 -3.81 0.39
C ILE A 17 -8.01 -3.20 0.14
N GLY A 18 -7.17 -3.10 1.17
CA GLY A 18 -5.82 -2.56 1.05
C GLY A 18 -4.95 -3.37 0.08
N THR A 19 -4.97 -4.69 0.21
CA THR A 19 -4.23 -5.59 -0.68
C THR A 19 -4.74 -5.50 -2.11
N PHE A 20 -6.04 -5.45 -2.30
CA PHE A 20 -6.66 -5.30 -3.62
C PHE A 20 -6.24 -3.98 -4.26
N MET A 21 -6.27 -2.88 -3.50
CA MET A 21 -5.86 -1.57 -4.00
C MET A 21 -4.40 -1.58 -4.47
N THR A 22 -3.50 -2.18 -3.71
CA THR A 22 -2.09 -2.27 -4.10
C THR A 22 -1.89 -3.18 -5.32
N ALA A 23 -2.66 -4.26 -5.40
CA ALA A 23 -2.57 -5.20 -6.53
C ALA A 23 -3.02 -4.58 -7.85
N ILE A 24 -4.09 -3.79 -7.85
CA ILE A 24 -4.60 -3.16 -9.07
C ILE A 24 -3.83 -1.90 -9.45
N GLU A 25 -3.05 -1.34 -8.55
CA GLU A 25 -2.31 -0.09 -8.77
C GLU A 25 -1.42 -0.16 -10.01
N GLY A 26 -0.60 -1.21 -10.12
CA GLY A 26 0.27 -1.42 -11.27
C GLY A 26 -0.51 -1.57 -12.58
N THR A 27 -1.63 -2.28 -12.53
CA THR A 27 -2.49 -2.50 -13.69
C THR A 27 -3.15 -1.20 -14.15
N ILE A 28 -3.67 -0.41 -13.21
CA ILE A 28 -4.31 0.87 -13.50
C ILE A 28 -3.31 1.84 -14.16
N VAL A 29 -2.12 1.97 -13.57
CA VAL A 29 -1.10 2.88 -14.09
C VAL A 29 -0.62 2.43 -15.46
N SER A 30 -0.40 1.13 -15.67
CA SER A 30 0.00 0.58 -16.98
C SER A 30 -1.06 0.83 -18.04
N THR A 31 -2.33 0.64 -17.70
CA THR A 31 -3.46 0.85 -18.64
C THR A 31 -3.63 2.34 -18.96
N ALA A 32 -3.45 3.22 -17.97
CA ALA A 32 -3.61 4.65 -18.13
C ALA A 32 -2.37 5.32 -18.76
N MET A 33 -1.23 4.65 -18.81
CA MET A 33 0.04 5.26 -19.22
C MET A 33 0.00 5.91 -20.63
N PRO A 34 -0.58 5.28 -21.66
CA PRO A 34 -0.67 5.95 -22.95
C PRO A 34 -1.42 7.29 -22.90
N THR A 35 -2.51 7.36 -22.14
CA THR A 35 -3.28 8.58 -21.93
C THR A 35 -2.49 9.60 -21.14
N ILE A 36 -1.77 9.15 -20.09
CA ILE A 36 -0.92 10.00 -19.25
C ILE A 36 0.19 10.64 -20.10
N ILE A 37 0.86 9.85 -20.94
CA ILE A 37 1.92 10.35 -21.82
C ILE A 37 1.34 11.37 -22.81
N GLY A 38 0.18 11.10 -23.37
CA GLY A 38 -0.49 12.01 -24.30
C GLY A 38 -0.85 13.35 -23.64
N SER A 39 -1.24 13.33 -22.38
CA SER A 39 -1.64 14.54 -21.65
C SER A 39 -0.47 15.29 -21.05
N LEU A 40 0.53 14.59 -20.49
CA LEU A 40 1.61 15.19 -19.72
C LEU A 40 2.94 15.31 -20.46
N HIS A 41 3.07 14.70 -21.64
CA HIS A 41 4.24 14.81 -22.50
C HIS A 41 5.58 14.53 -21.82
N GLY A 42 5.79 13.32 -21.33
CA GLY A 42 7.02 12.97 -20.63
C GLY A 42 7.43 11.54 -20.83
N VAL A 43 7.48 11.06 -22.09
CA VAL A 43 7.81 9.66 -22.38
C VAL A 43 9.12 9.22 -21.74
N HIS A 44 10.12 10.09 -21.70
CA HIS A 44 11.43 9.80 -21.13
C HIS A 44 11.38 9.60 -19.60
N LEU A 45 10.33 10.10 -18.94
CA LEU A 45 10.15 9.96 -17.50
C LEU A 45 9.21 8.80 -17.14
N MET A 46 8.64 8.10 -18.13
CA MET A 46 7.68 7.02 -17.90
C MET A 46 8.21 5.93 -16.98
N ASN A 47 9.46 5.50 -17.18
CA ASN A 47 10.09 4.48 -16.35
C ASN A 47 10.24 4.93 -14.90
N TRP A 48 10.44 6.21 -14.66
CA TRP A 48 10.55 6.76 -13.31
C TRP A 48 9.24 6.68 -12.54
N VAL A 49 8.10 6.79 -13.22
CA VAL A 49 6.78 6.66 -12.58
C VAL A 49 6.64 5.29 -11.91
N PHE A 50 7.07 4.23 -12.58
CA PHE A 50 7.05 2.88 -12.01
C PHE A 50 8.18 2.65 -11.01
N SER A 51 9.39 3.07 -11.35
CA SER A 51 10.58 2.83 -10.54
C SER A 51 10.54 3.54 -9.20
N ILE A 52 10.07 4.79 -9.16
CA ILE A 52 10.00 5.56 -7.92
C ILE A 52 8.99 4.93 -6.95
N PHE A 53 7.89 4.41 -7.46
CA PHE A 53 6.90 3.71 -6.63
C PHE A 53 7.52 2.45 -5.99
N LEU A 54 8.19 1.63 -6.79
CA LEU A 54 8.85 0.42 -6.30
C LEU A 54 9.96 0.73 -5.32
N LEU A 55 10.75 1.76 -5.60
CA LEU A 55 11.85 2.18 -4.74
C LEU A 55 11.36 2.66 -3.38
N THR A 56 10.40 3.58 -3.36
CA THR A 56 9.85 4.11 -2.11
C THR A 56 9.11 3.04 -1.31
N ASN A 57 8.41 2.13 -2.00
CA ASN A 57 7.77 0.98 -1.39
C ASN A 57 8.81 0.10 -0.68
N ALA A 58 9.88 -0.26 -1.37
CA ALA A 58 10.95 -1.10 -0.83
C ALA A 58 11.68 -0.43 0.35
N MET A 59 11.90 0.88 0.28
CA MET A 59 12.55 1.63 1.35
C MET A 59 11.66 1.80 2.58
N ALA A 60 10.37 1.99 2.36
CA ALA A 60 9.41 2.20 3.45
C ALA A 60 9.05 0.92 4.20
N THR A 61 9.09 -0.23 3.52
CA THR A 61 8.67 -1.51 4.09
C THR A 61 9.35 -1.85 5.42
N PRO A 62 10.70 -1.84 5.54
CA PRO A 62 11.34 -2.15 6.82
C PRO A 62 11.07 -1.10 7.90
N ILE A 63 10.91 0.15 7.51
CA ILE A 63 10.59 1.24 8.44
C ILE A 63 9.23 1.01 9.09
N TYR A 64 8.22 0.67 8.28
CA TYR A 64 6.88 0.38 8.78
C TYR A 64 6.83 -0.92 9.59
N GLY A 65 7.65 -1.90 9.24
CA GLY A 65 7.76 -3.13 10.01
C GLY A 65 8.18 -2.83 11.44
N LYS A 66 9.24 -2.06 11.62
CA LYS A 66 9.71 -1.64 12.95
C LYS A 66 8.70 -0.76 13.67
N LEU A 67 8.09 0.18 12.94
CA LEU A 67 7.12 1.11 13.52
C LEU A 67 5.88 0.35 14.03
N SER A 68 5.42 -0.66 13.30
CA SER A 68 4.27 -1.46 13.71
C SER A 68 4.56 -2.27 14.98
N ASP A 69 5.80 -2.66 15.21
CA ASP A 69 6.21 -3.33 16.43
C ASP A 69 6.20 -2.38 17.64
N LYS A 70 6.45 -1.08 17.41
CA LYS A 70 6.49 -0.07 18.47
C LYS A 70 5.11 0.48 18.83
N ILE A 71 4.33 0.90 17.84
CA ILE A 71 3.06 1.63 18.06
C ILE A 71 1.83 0.77 17.75
N GLY A 72 2.02 -0.44 17.25
CA GLY A 72 0.94 -1.36 16.91
C GLY A 72 0.65 -1.39 15.42
N ARG A 73 -0.03 -2.45 14.98
CA ARG A 73 -0.31 -2.70 13.57
C ARG A 73 -1.39 -1.81 13.00
N LYS A 74 -2.47 -1.62 13.78
CA LYS A 74 -3.63 -0.84 13.31
C LYS A 74 -3.27 0.60 12.98
N PRO A 75 -2.59 1.39 13.86
CA PRO A 75 -2.22 2.75 13.51
C PRO A 75 -1.33 2.84 12.28
N VAL A 76 -0.36 1.94 12.16
CA VAL A 76 0.57 1.93 11.02
C VAL A 76 -0.14 1.60 9.72
N PHE A 77 -1.05 0.61 9.74
CA PHE A 77 -1.85 0.25 8.57
C PHE A 77 -2.70 1.43 8.11
N LEU A 78 -3.38 2.11 9.05
CA LEU A 78 -4.22 3.25 8.73
C LEU A 78 -3.42 4.44 8.20
N ILE A 79 -2.25 4.70 8.77
CA ILE A 79 -1.35 5.75 8.28
C ILE A 79 -0.91 5.43 6.85
N GLY A 80 -0.46 4.22 6.61
CA GLY A 80 -0.02 3.79 5.28
C GLY A 80 -1.14 3.85 4.25
N LEU A 81 -2.33 3.37 4.60
CA LEU A 81 -3.49 3.41 3.72
C LEU A 81 -3.91 4.85 3.41
N THR A 82 -3.88 5.73 4.41
CA THR A 82 -4.19 7.15 4.24
C THR A 82 -3.20 7.82 3.28
N ILE A 83 -1.91 7.60 3.47
CA ILE A 83 -0.86 8.13 2.59
C ILE A 83 -1.04 7.60 1.17
N PHE A 84 -1.34 6.31 1.03
CA PHE A 84 -1.58 5.67 -0.28
C PHE A 84 -2.76 6.32 -1.01
N VAL A 85 -3.87 6.50 -0.33
CA VAL A 85 -5.09 7.11 -0.91
C VAL A 85 -4.84 8.57 -1.29
N ILE A 86 -4.19 9.33 -0.41
CA ILE A 86 -3.85 10.73 -0.69
C ILE A 86 -2.92 10.81 -1.91
N GLY A 87 -1.88 9.97 -1.96
CA GLY A 87 -0.97 9.90 -3.10
C GLY A 87 -1.69 9.55 -4.40
N SER A 88 -2.66 8.64 -4.34
CA SER A 88 -3.48 8.25 -5.49
C SER A 88 -4.32 9.42 -5.99
N LEU A 89 -4.97 10.15 -5.09
CA LEU A 89 -5.78 11.32 -5.45
C LEU A 89 -4.91 12.43 -6.08
N LEU A 90 -3.77 12.69 -5.48
CA LEU A 90 -2.83 13.70 -5.99
C LEU A 90 -2.27 13.28 -7.36
N SER A 91 -2.00 11.98 -7.56
CA SER A 91 -1.56 11.47 -8.86
C SER A 91 -2.60 11.75 -9.94
N GLY A 92 -3.87 11.59 -9.63
CA GLY A 92 -4.97 11.89 -10.55
C GLY A 92 -5.09 13.37 -10.87
N LEU A 93 -4.59 14.24 -10.00
CA LEU A 93 -4.61 15.71 -10.19
C LEU A 93 -3.29 16.27 -10.75
N SER A 94 -2.31 15.42 -11.06
CA SER A 94 -1.02 15.89 -11.55
C SER A 94 -1.15 16.56 -12.93
N GLN A 95 -0.41 17.65 -13.09
CA GLN A 95 -0.41 18.48 -14.30
C GLN A 95 0.85 18.28 -15.14
N SER A 96 1.85 17.57 -14.62
CA SER A 96 3.09 17.27 -15.32
C SER A 96 3.58 15.89 -14.92
N MET A 97 4.46 15.31 -15.75
CA MET A 97 5.06 14.02 -15.45
C MET A 97 5.90 14.06 -14.18
N GLU A 98 6.59 15.17 -13.95
CA GLU A 98 7.40 15.39 -12.74
C GLU A 98 6.53 15.40 -11.49
N MET A 99 5.38 16.08 -11.51
CA MET A 99 4.41 16.06 -10.42
C MET A 99 3.89 14.64 -10.18
N LEU A 100 3.62 13.90 -11.24
CA LEU A 100 3.17 12.51 -11.14
C LEU A 100 4.22 11.65 -10.45
N ILE A 101 5.50 11.81 -10.77
CA ILE A 101 6.60 11.08 -10.14
C ILE A 101 6.63 11.37 -8.64
N ILE A 102 6.53 12.63 -8.22
CA ILE A 102 6.53 13.02 -6.81
C ILE A 102 5.35 12.38 -6.08
N PHE A 103 4.16 12.42 -6.66
CA PHE A 103 2.97 11.85 -6.03
C PHE A 103 3.03 10.32 -5.99
N ARG A 104 3.65 9.70 -6.99
CA ARG A 104 3.90 8.25 -6.98
C ARG A 104 4.89 7.86 -5.88
N ALA A 105 5.87 8.70 -5.59
CA ALA A 105 6.78 8.46 -4.47
C ALA A 105 6.02 8.46 -3.15
N ILE A 106 5.13 9.42 -2.94
CA ILE A 106 4.28 9.49 -1.74
C ILE A 106 3.40 8.23 -1.65
N GLN A 107 2.79 7.84 -2.76
CA GLN A 107 1.94 6.66 -2.83
C GLN A 107 2.70 5.38 -2.51
N GLY A 108 3.94 5.26 -2.99
CA GLY A 108 4.83 4.13 -2.69
C GLY A 108 5.18 4.05 -1.21
N ILE A 109 5.38 5.20 -0.56
CA ILE A 109 5.62 5.25 0.88
C ILE A 109 4.42 4.69 1.64
N GLY A 110 3.20 5.06 1.22
CA GLY A 110 1.97 4.51 1.83
C GLY A 110 1.81 3.02 1.58
N ALA A 111 2.06 2.59 0.35
CA ALA A 111 1.94 1.17 -0.04
C ALA A 111 2.89 0.26 0.71
N GLY A 112 4.06 0.78 1.10
CA GLY A 112 5.07 0.02 1.84
C GLY A 112 4.60 -0.46 3.22
N ALA A 113 3.59 0.18 3.79
CA ALA A 113 3.00 -0.23 5.06
C ALA A 113 1.99 -1.37 4.91
N ILE A 114 1.36 -1.50 3.75
CA ILE A 114 0.18 -2.38 3.59
C ILE A 114 0.57 -3.85 3.68
N MET A 115 1.54 -4.30 2.90
CA MET A 115 1.90 -5.72 2.83
C MET A 115 2.52 -6.25 4.14
N PRO A 116 3.59 -5.63 4.70
CA PRO A 116 4.19 -6.19 5.91
C PRO A 116 3.27 -6.13 7.11
N VAL A 117 2.51 -5.05 7.26
CA VAL A 117 1.56 -4.91 8.36
C VAL A 117 0.40 -5.90 8.20
N THR A 118 -0.04 -6.15 6.97
CA THR A 118 -1.05 -7.17 6.65
C THR A 118 -0.60 -8.55 7.13
N PHE A 119 0.62 -8.96 6.78
CA PHE A 119 1.15 -10.26 7.22
C PHE A 119 1.23 -10.35 8.74
N THR A 120 1.64 -9.26 9.39
CA THR A 120 1.74 -9.24 10.85
C THR A 120 0.37 -9.31 11.51
N ILE A 121 -0.63 -8.62 10.99
CA ILE A 121 -2.01 -8.68 11.49
C ILE A 121 -2.57 -10.09 11.33
N ILE A 122 -2.35 -10.72 10.20
CA ILE A 122 -2.79 -12.10 9.96
C ILE A 122 -2.14 -13.04 10.97
N ALA A 123 -0.85 -12.87 11.24
CA ALA A 123 -0.14 -13.68 12.23
C ALA A 123 -0.70 -13.51 13.63
N ASP A 124 -1.13 -12.28 14.00
CA ASP A 124 -1.70 -11.99 15.32
C ASP A 124 -3.13 -12.52 15.46
N ILE A 125 -3.94 -12.46 14.39
CA ILE A 125 -5.35 -12.87 14.41
C ILE A 125 -5.49 -14.37 14.25
N TYR A 126 -4.67 -14.97 13.38
CA TYR A 126 -4.68 -16.40 13.11
C TYR A 126 -3.42 -17.05 13.68
N PRO A 127 -3.46 -17.65 14.89
CA PRO A 127 -2.30 -18.32 15.47
C PRO A 127 -1.76 -19.40 14.55
N PHE A 128 -0.46 -19.64 14.65
CA PHE A 128 0.25 -20.60 13.80
C PHE A 128 -0.43 -21.97 13.72
N GLU A 129 -0.96 -22.47 14.84
CA GLU A 129 -1.68 -23.75 14.90
C GLU A 129 -2.90 -23.77 13.99
N LYS A 130 -3.69 -22.69 13.96
CA LYS A 130 -4.85 -22.58 13.07
C LYS A 130 -4.47 -22.49 11.60
N ARG A 131 -3.34 -21.83 11.31
CA ARG A 131 -2.83 -21.76 9.94
C ARG A 131 -2.33 -23.10 9.44
N ALA A 132 -1.65 -23.87 10.28
CA ALA A 132 -1.19 -25.22 9.94
C ALA A 132 -2.38 -26.14 9.67
N LYS A 133 -3.45 -26.03 10.48
CA LYS A 133 -4.68 -26.81 10.27
C LYS A 133 -5.38 -26.45 8.95
N ASN A 134 -5.43 -25.17 8.61
CA ASN A 134 -6.05 -24.72 7.36
C ASN A 134 -5.22 -25.06 6.13
N ALA A 135 -3.90 -25.15 6.27
CA ALA A 135 -2.99 -25.49 5.17
C ALA A 135 -3.01 -26.96 4.80
N ARG A 136 -3.59 -27.83 5.66
CA ARG A 136 -3.70 -29.28 5.40
C ARG A 136 -4.93 -29.68 4.57
N PHE A 137 -5.77 -28.71 4.24
CA PHE A 137 -6.96 -28.97 3.41
C PHE A 137 -6.73 -28.47 1.97
#